data_34d2edc9614a70d4748d3a23b978ffd1
#
_entry.id   34d2edc9614a70d4748d3a23b978ffd1
#
_cell.length_a   1.000
_cell.length_b   1.000
_cell.length_c   1.000
_cell.angle_alpha   90.00
_cell.angle_beta   90.00
_cell.angle_gamma   90.00
#
_symmetry.space_group_name_H-M   'P 1'
#
loop_
_entity.id
_entity.type
_entity.pdbx_description
1 polymer ?
#
loop_
_entity_poly.entity_id
_entity_poly.type
_entity_poly.pdbx_seq_one_letter_code
_entity_poly.pdbx_strand_id
1 'polypeptide(L)'
;MDGEKNECGREQGAREGETGVCGGAAAGSPDGLDRIRELLRDDTRLVERVVGETRVWDGKIFRVRTLDVALPDGTTGYREVVWHNGGAGVCAVRDGRMCLVRQYRVAMGRMSLEIPAGKLDAGEDPAHCAARELAEETGLVAERFEFVARSAGSIGFTNEATSVFLAHGLSAGTARPDSGEFVDVVWLPVRDVLSAARAGLIQDGKTIIGALAAVERDLA
;
A
#
# COMPACT_ATOMS: atom_id res chain seq x y z
N MET A 1 -57.72 -30.90 41.32
CA MET A 1 -56.39 -31.50 41.45
C MET A 1 -55.47 -30.51 40.80
N ASP A 2 -55.04 -29.61 41.62
CA ASP A 2 -53.71 -29.46 42.22
C ASP A 2 -52.71 -29.09 41.09
N GLY A 3 -52.26 -27.92 41.02
CA GLY A 3 -51.66 -27.02 41.99
C GLY A 3 -50.28 -26.71 41.48
N GLU A 4 -49.94 -25.64 41.43
CA GLU A 4 -48.77 -24.95 41.99
C GLU A 4 -48.28 -23.78 41.19
N LYS A 5 -48.49 -22.67 41.83
CA LYS A 5 -47.80 -21.41 41.48
C LYS A 5 -46.34 -21.54 41.91
N ASN A 6 -45.42 -21.03 41.09
CA ASN A 6 -44.16 -20.60 41.64
C ASN A 6 -43.79 -19.23 41.06
N GLU A 7 -43.87 -18.25 41.92
CA GLU A 7 -43.28 -16.95 41.81
C GLU A 7 -41.75 -17.10 41.88
N CYS A 8 -41.00 -16.49 40.98
CA CYS A 8 -39.61 -16.23 41.28
C CYS A 8 -39.25 -14.82 40.83
N GLY A 9 -38.63 -14.14 41.74
CA GLY A 9 -38.45 -12.74 41.89
C GLY A 9 -37.60 -12.05 40.81
N ARG A 10 -37.87 -10.79 40.73
CA ARG A 10 -37.05 -9.80 40.06
C ARG A 10 -35.75 -9.62 40.84
N GLU A 11 -34.61 -9.83 40.19
CA GLU A 11 -33.39 -9.14 40.56
C GLU A 11 -32.89 -8.34 39.38
N GLN A 12 -32.90 -7.03 39.57
CA GLN A 12 -32.26 -6.04 38.71
C GLN A 12 -30.75 -6.11 38.97
N GLY A 13 -29.99 -6.61 37.99
CA GLY A 13 -28.55 -6.48 37.94
C GLY A 13 -28.18 -5.61 36.79
N ALA A 14 -27.92 -4.33 37.02
CA ALA A 14 -27.27 -3.44 36.11
C ALA A 14 -25.85 -3.96 35.82
N ARG A 15 -25.59 -4.40 34.61
CA ARG A 15 -24.22 -4.62 34.13
C ARG A 15 -23.79 -3.36 33.37
N GLU A 16 -22.88 -2.66 33.99
CA GLU A 16 -22.11 -1.59 33.38
C GLU A 16 -21.45 -2.13 32.10
N GLY A 17 -21.70 -1.45 31.00
CA GLY A 17 -21.07 -1.77 29.72
C GLY A 17 -19.59 -1.39 29.76
N GLU A 18 -18.74 -2.38 29.82
CA GLU A 18 -17.34 -2.20 29.42
C GLU A 18 -17.29 -1.90 27.93
N THR A 19 -17.05 -0.64 27.59
CA THR A 19 -16.64 -0.23 26.26
C THR A 19 -15.23 -0.79 26.02
N GLY A 20 -15.17 -1.96 25.39
CA GLY A 20 -13.92 -2.54 24.93
C GLY A 20 -13.25 -1.58 23.94
N VAL A 21 -12.24 -0.90 24.40
CA VAL A 21 -11.25 -0.20 23.57
C VAL A 21 -10.63 -1.26 22.68
N CYS A 22 -10.91 -1.21 21.37
CA CYS A 22 -10.20 -2.01 20.38
C CYS A 22 -8.74 -1.62 20.44
N GLY A 23 -7.94 -2.49 21.04
CA GLY A 23 -6.50 -2.30 21.20
C GLY A 23 -5.83 -2.03 19.85
N GLY A 24 -4.92 -1.09 19.83
CA GLY A 24 -4.04 -0.80 18.73
C GLY A 24 -3.36 -2.10 18.24
N ALA A 25 -3.15 -2.21 16.94
CA ALA A 25 -2.50 -3.37 16.34
C ALA A 25 -1.18 -3.64 17.05
N ALA A 26 -1.08 -4.81 17.67
CA ALA A 26 0.13 -5.21 18.38
C ALA A 26 1.27 -5.34 17.35
N ALA A 27 2.36 -4.61 17.57
CA ALA A 27 3.59 -4.83 16.81
C ALA A 27 3.97 -6.32 16.92
N GLY A 28 4.38 -6.91 15.79
CA GLY A 28 4.82 -8.31 15.78
C GLY A 28 5.90 -8.56 16.84
N SER A 29 5.91 -9.74 17.43
CA SER A 29 6.93 -10.07 18.43
C SER A 29 8.34 -10.07 17.81
N PRO A 30 9.40 -9.69 18.56
CA PRO A 30 10.78 -9.79 18.08
C PRO A 30 11.10 -11.18 17.53
N ASP A 31 10.71 -12.23 18.21
CA ASP A 31 10.89 -13.62 17.78
C ASP A 31 10.20 -13.91 16.45
N GLY A 32 9.03 -13.33 16.20
CA GLY A 32 8.29 -13.46 14.95
C GLY A 32 9.02 -12.81 13.77
N LEU A 33 9.58 -11.63 13.97
CA LEU A 33 10.37 -10.95 12.93
C LEU A 33 11.67 -11.70 12.63
N ASP A 34 12.34 -12.23 13.63
CA ASP A 34 13.57 -13.02 13.42
C ASP A 34 13.28 -14.32 12.68
N ARG A 35 12.17 -14.97 13.01
CA ARG A 35 11.71 -16.14 12.24
C ARG A 35 11.45 -15.81 10.77
N ILE A 36 10.81 -14.66 10.49
CA ILE A 36 10.56 -14.21 9.12
C ILE A 36 11.88 -13.91 8.40
N ARG A 37 12.81 -13.20 9.05
CA ARG A 37 14.14 -12.92 8.47
C ARG A 37 14.89 -14.20 8.12
N GLU A 38 14.80 -15.23 8.96
CA GLU A 38 15.44 -16.51 8.69
C GLU A 38 14.82 -17.22 7.47
N LEU A 39 13.49 -17.22 7.35
CA LEU A 39 12.78 -17.79 6.21
C LEU A 39 13.04 -17.06 4.88
N LEU A 40 13.46 -15.80 4.95
CA LEU A 40 13.79 -14.97 3.77
C LEU A 40 15.27 -15.05 3.37
N ARG A 41 16.10 -15.86 4.07
CA ARG A 41 17.47 -16.11 3.63
C ARG A 41 17.48 -17.00 2.40
N ASP A 42 18.46 -16.75 1.55
CA ASP A 42 18.68 -17.59 0.36
C ASP A 42 18.88 -19.06 0.77
N ASP A 43 18.14 -19.92 0.09
CA ASP A 43 18.25 -21.37 0.23
C ASP A 43 18.69 -21.95 -1.13
N THR A 44 19.83 -22.61 -1.15
CA THR A 44 20.42 -23.19 -2.37
C THR A 44 19.50 -24.18 -3.09
N ARG A 45 18.52 -24.74 -2.38
CA ARG A 45 17.50 -25.64 -2.95
C ARG A 45 16.40 -24.89 -3.72
N LEU A 46 16.33 -23.55 -3.57
CA LEU A 46 15.27 -22.71 -4.13
C LEU A 46 15.81 -21.58 -5.02
N VAL A 47 17.10 -21.23 -4.88
CA VAL A 47 17.72 -20.11 -5.60
C VAL A 47 17.86 -20.43 -7.09
N GLU A 48 17.37 -19.56 -7.94
CA GLU A 48 17.65 -19.54 -9.37
C GLU A 48 18.82 -18.58 -9.65
N ARG A 49 19.74 -18.97 -10.51
CA ARG A 49 20.91 -18.14 -10.88
C ARG A 49 20.81 -17.72 -12.34
N VAL A 50 20.86 -16.43 -12.60
CA VAL A 50 20.92 -15.91 -13.96
C VAL A 50 22.21 -16.35 -14.61
N VAL A 51 22.11 -17.02 -15.76
CA VAL A 51 23.25 -17.52 -16.56
C VAL A 51 23.29 -16.87 -17.94
N GLY A 52 22.23 -16.20 -18.36
CA GLY A 52 22.15 -15.44 -19.60
C GLY A 52 21.09 -14.32 -19.49
N GLU A 53 21.32 -13.21 -20.18
CA GLU A 53 20.39 -12.10 -20.28
C GLU A 53 20.31 -11.61 -21.72
N THR A 54 19.09 -11.40 -22.22
CA THR A 54 18.85 -10.80 -23.53
C THR A 54 18.01 -9.54 -23.39
N ARG A 55 18.49 -8.45 -23.98
CA ARG A 55 17.76 -7.18 -24.09
C ARG A 55 16.62 -7.33 -25.09
N VAL A 56 15.37 -7.07 -24.61
CA VAL A 56 14.18 -7.05 -25.46
C VAL A 56 13.78 -5.63 -25.80
N TRP A 57 13.68 -4.75 -24.79
CA TRP A 57 13.27 -3.36 -24.99
C TRP A 57 13.71 -2.47 -23.84
N ASP A 58 14.07 -1.22 -24.17
CA ASP A 58 14.38 -0.17 -23.18
C ASP A 58 13.49 1.04 -23.45
N GLY A 59 12.58 1.33 -22.53
CA GLY A 59 11.72 2.51 -22.54
C GLY A 59 12.18 3.57 -21.55
N LYS A 60 11.39 4.64 -21.48
CA LYS A 60 11.62 5.73 -20.52
C LYS A 60 11.26 5.35 -19.08
N ILE A 61 10.29 4.43 -18.91
CA ILE A 61 9.72 4.05 -17.61
C ILE A 61 10.33 2.76 -17.11
N PHE A 62 10.43 1.75 -17.97
CA PHE A 62 10.92 0.41 -17.60
C PHE A 62 11.72 -0.22 -18.74
N ARG A 63 12.40 -1.30 -18.44
CA ARG A 63 13.18 -2.12 -19.38
C ARG A 63 12.66 -3.54 -19.36
N VAL A 64 12.68 -4.23 -20.50
CA VAL A 64 12.28 -5.63 -20.62
C VAL A 64 13.50 -6.47 -20.98
N ARG A 65 13.67 -7.57 -20.24
CA ARG A 65 14.73 -8.55 -20.43
C ARG A 65 14.15 -9.95 -20.42
N THR A 66 14.77 -10.84 -21.17
CA THR A 66 14.62 -12.28 -20.96
C THR A 66 15.87 -12.83 -20.30
N LEU A 67 15.68 -13.74 -19.37
CA LEU A 67 16.77 -14.34 -18.59
C LEU A 67 16.75 -15.85 -18.77
N ASP A 68 17.93 -16.43 -19.03
CA ASP A 68 18.17 -17.84 -18.83
C ASP A 68 18.64 -18.05 -17.40
N VAL A 69 18.04 -18.98 -16.69
CA VAL A 69 18.35 -19.24 -15.29
C VAL A 69 18.70 -20.71 -15.08
N ALA A 70 19.75 -20.95 -14.30
CA ALA A 70 20.03 -22.29 -13.79
C ALA A 70 19.13 -22.56 -12.59
N LEU A 71 18.32 -23.61 -12.68
CA LEU A 71 17.42 -24.07 -11.63
C LEU A 71 18.15 -24.94 -10.60
N PRO A 72 17.58 -25.09 -9.37
CA PRO A 72 18.21 -25.89 -8.31
C PRO A 72 18.46 -27.37 -8.67
N ASP A 73 17.66 -27.92 -9.57
CA ASP A 73 17.79 -29.29 -10.07
C ASP A 73 18.86 -29.48 -11.18
N GLY A 74 19.54 -28.37 -11.55
CA GLY A 74 20.54 -28.32 -12.60
C GLY A 74 19.99 -28.13 -14.01
N THR A 75 18.70 -28.04 -14.19
CA THR A 75 18.09 -27.71 -15.48
C THR A 75 18.11 -26.18 -15.75
N THR A 76 17.80 -25.79 -16.97
CA THR A 76 17.70 -24.36 -17.37
C THR A 76 16.24 -23.94 -17.48
N GLY A 77 15.91 -22.80 -16.89
CA GLY A 77 14.62 -22.14 -16.98
C GLY A 77 14.72 -20.85 -17.77
N TYR A 78 13.57 -20.33 -18.18
CA TYR A 78 13.42 -19.07 -18.89
C TYR A 78 12.52 -18.11 -18.08
N ARG A 79 12.91 -16.82 -17.99
CA ARG A 79 12.14 -15.78 -17.30
C ARG A 79 12.02 -14.54 -18.17
N GLU A 80 10.86 -13.89 -18.12
CA GLU A 80 10.62 -12.57 -18.69
C GLU A 80 10.52 -11.58 -17.55
N VAL A 81 11.34 -10.53 -17.58
CA VAL A 81 11.47 -9.60 -16.44
C VAL A 81 11.34 -8.16 -16.92
N VAL A 82 10.53 -7.39 -16.17
CA VAL A 82 10.41 -5.93 -16.30
C VAL A 82 11.20 -5.28 -15.16
N TRP A 83 12.21 -4.48 -15.54
CA TRP A 83 13.00 -3.70 -14.60
C TRP A 83 12.47 -2.27 -14.51
N HIS A 84 12.16 -1.82 -13.30
CA HIS A 84 11.62 -0.50 -12.98
C HIS A 84 12.38 0.14 -11.81
N ASN A 85 12.42 1.48 -11.74
CA ASN A 85 13.13 2.18 -10.66
C ASN A 85 12.35 2.15 -9.32
N GLY A 86 11.08 1.77 -9.36
CA GLY A 86 10.17 1.84 -8.22
C GLY A 86 9.43 3.17 -8.15
N GLY A 87 8.69 3.36 -7.07
CA GLY A 87 7.90 4.56 -6.83
C GLY A 87 7.68 4.83 -5.34
N ALA A 88 7.06 5.97 -5.06
CA ALA A 88 6.57 6.30 -3.73
C ALA A 88 5.14 6.84 -3.81
N GLY A 89 4.32 6.54 -2.80
CA GLY A 89 2.95 7.03 -2.67
C GLY A 89 2.68 7.54 -1.26
N VAL A 90 1.77 8.50 -1.15
CA VAL A 90 1.47 9.21 0.10
C VAL A 90 0.01 9.12 0.45
N CYS A 91 -0.30 8.54 1.59
CA CYS A 91 -1.60 8.63 2.21
C CYS A 91 -1.65 9.90 3.08
N ALA A 92 -2.38 10.91 2.63
CA ALA A 92 -2.63 12.15 3.35
C ALA A 92 -4.06 12.14 3.89
N VAL A 93 -4.23 12.24 5.21
CA VAL A 93 -5.54 12.21 5.88
C VAL A 93 -5.75 13.49 6.66
N ARG A 94 -6.94 14.08 6.54
CA ARG A 94 -7.41 15.21 7.33
C ARG A 94 -8.88 15.01 7.68
N ASP A 95 -9.22 15.15 8.94
CA ASP A 95 -10.60 15.03 9.44
C ASP A 95 -11.29 13.72 9.00
N GLY A 96 -10.59 12.58 9.09
CA GLY A 96 -11.07 11.26 8.70
C GLY A 96 -11.24 11.07 7.18
N ARG A 97 -10.79 12.02 6.36
CA ARG A 97 -10.87 11.99 4.89
C ARG A 97 -9.48 11.88 4.28
N MET A 98 -9.35 11.00 3.32
CA MET A 98 -8.14 10.71 2.58
C MET A 98 -8.10 11.51 1.29
N CYS A 99 -6.98 12.16 1.03
CA CYS A 99 -6.70 12.82 -0.24
C CYS A 99 -6.38 11.79 -1.31
N LEU A 100 -7.09 11.85 -2.42
CA LEU A 100 -6.89 10.98 -3.58
C LEU A 100 -6.77 11.83 -4.84
N VAL A 101 -6.04 11.32 -5.81
CA VAL A 101 -6.03 11.81 -7.18
C VAL A 101 -6.92 10.92 -8.05
N ARG A 102 -7.76 11.56 -8.86
CA ARG A 102 -8.59 10.91 -9.86
C ARG A 102 -7.98 11.13 -11.22
N GLN A 103 -7.63 10.07 -11.92
CA GLN A 103 -6.99 10.13 -13.24
C GLN A 103 -7.40 8.97 -14.14
N TYR A 104 -7.19 9.12 -15.45
CA TYR A 104 -7.41 8.05 -16.41
C TYR A 104 -6.15 7.20 -16.56
N ARG A 105 -6.25 5.92 -16.29
CA ARG A 105 -5.16 4.96 -16.50
C ARG A 105 -5.38 4.18 -17.80
N VAL A 106 -4.66 4.57 -18.85
CA VAL A 106 -4.79 3.95 -20.18
C VAL A 106 -4.58 2.43 -20.15
N ALA A 107 -3.65 1.94 -19.33
CA ALA A 107 -3.40 0.52 -19.16
C ALA A 107 -4.60 -0.25 -18.58
N MET A 108 -5.43 0.43 -17.78
CA MET A 108 -6.65 -0.12 -17.18
C MET A 108 -7.90 0.20 -18.01
N GLY A 109 -7.80 1.10 -19.01
CA GLY A 109 -8.90 1.57 -19.84
C GLY A 109 -10.00 2.32 -19.09
N ARG A 110 -9.69 2.92 -17.93
CA ARG A 110 -10.68 3.56 -17.03
C ARG A 110 -10.11 4.62 -16.11
N MET A 111 -11.03 5.36 -15.47
CA MET A 111 -10.69 6.24 -14.35
C MET A 111 -10.25 5.42 -13.14
N SER A 112 -9.28 5.95 -12.39
CA SER A 112 -8.77 5.40 -11.15
C SER A 112 -8.82 6.45 -10.05
N LEU A 113 -8.95 6.00 -8.80
CA LEU A 113 -8.76 6.80 -7.59
C LEU A 113 -7.55 6.22 -6.86
N GLU A 114 -6.54 7.04 -6.66
CA GLU A 114 -5.24 6.63 -6.14
C GLU A 114 -4.74 7.61 -5.10
N ILE A 115 -3.90 7.17 -4.17
CA ILE A 115 -3.10 8.13 -3.38
C ILE A 115 -2.12 8.84 -4.30
N PRO A 116 -1.76 10.11 -4.04
CA PRO A 116 -0.69 10.82 -4.73
C PRO A 116 0.56 9.97 -4.79
N ALA A 117 1.13 9.78 -5.99
CA ALA A 117 2.26 8.86 -6.15
C ALA A 117 2.95 9.01 -7.50
N GLY A 118 4.26 8.85 -7.50
CA GLY A 118 5.03 8.82 -8.73
C GLY A 118 6.26 7.92 -8.67
N LYS A 119 7.02 7.96 -9.76
CA LYS A 119 8.21 7.17 -9.95
C LYS A 119 9.41 7.82 -9.26
N LEU A 120 10.30 6.98 -8.76
CA LEU A 120 11.60 7.45 -8.29
C LEU A 120 12.49 7.89 -9.46
N ASP A 121 13.08 9.06 -9.35
CA ASP A 121 14.22 9.43 -10.16
C ASP A 121 15.45 8.58 -9.82
N ALA A 122 16.45 8.57 -10.68
CA ALA A 122 17.65 7.76 -10.47
C ALA A 122 18.36 8.18 -9.16
N GLY A 123 18.35 7.31 -8.16
CA GLY A 123 18.97 7.55 -6.86
C GLY A 123 18.16 8.45 -5.91
N GLU A 124 16.90 8.76 -6.24
CA GLU A 124 16.02 9.53 -5.39
C GLU A 124 15.63 8.72 -4.14
N ASP A 125 15.64 9.38 -2.99
CA ASP A 125 15.12 8.82 -1.75
C ASP A 125 13.58 8.72 -1.82
N PRO A 126 12.97 7.58 -1.44
CA PRO A 126 11.52 7.40 -1.53
C PRO A 126 10.70 8.41 -0.71
N ALA A 127 11.20 8.92 0.41
CA ALA A 127 10.49 9.92 1.18
C ALA A 127 10.54 11.31 0.50
N HIS A 128 11.63 11.63 -0.18
CA HIS A 128 11.73 12.83 -1.01
C HIS A 128 10.77 12.76 -2.21
N CYS A 129 10.73 11.63 -2.92
CA CYS A 129 9.75 11.39 -3.98
C CYS A 129 8.31 11.56 -3.46
N ALA A 130 7.99 10.96 -2.33
CA ALA A 130 6.68 11.08 -1.69
C ALA A 130 6.29 12.55 -1.42
N ALA A 131 7.24 13.34 -0.90
CA ALA A 131 7.02 14.76 -0.62
C ALA A 131 6.81 15.58 -1.91
N ARG A 132 7.60 15.31 -2.94
CA ARG A 132 7.52 15.95 -4.25
C ARG A 132 6.18 15.66 -4.90
N GLU A 133 5.78 14.40 -5.02
CA GLU A 133 4.53 13.98 -5.66
C GLU A 133 3.29 14.51 -4.92
N LEU A 134 3.30 14.50 -3.57
CA LEU A 134 2.23 15.09 -2.79
C LEU A 134 2.03 16.58 -3.15
N ALA A 135 3.13 17.32 -3.24
CA ALA A 135 3.10 18.74 -3.56
C ALA A 135 2.68 19.01 -5.02
N GLU A 136 3.23 18.27 -5.96
CA GLU A 136 2.99 18.44 -7.40
C GLU A 136 1.55 18.13 -7.77
N GLU A 137 1.02 16.96 -7.37
CA GLU A 137 -0.31 16.52 -7.74
C GLU A 137 -1.43 17.19 -6.95
N THR A 138 -1.20 17.53 -5.67
CA THR A 138 -2.28 18.00 -4.77
C THR A 138 -2.08 19.39 -4.21
N GLY A 139 -0.88 19.94 -4.27
CA GLY A 139 -0.54 21.18 -3.59
C GLY A 139 -0.45 21.07 -2.08
N LEU A 140 -0.46 19.88 -1.51
CA LEU A 140 -0.29 19.67 -0.07
C LEU A 140 1.20 19.57 0.30
N VAL A 141 1.52 20.09 1.48
CA VAL A 141 2.84 19.95 2.10
C VAL A 141 2.65 19.27 3.46
N ALA A 142 3.53 18.34 3.80
CA ALA A 142 3.53 17.65 5.08
C ALA A 142 4.80 17.96 5.87
N GLU A 143 4.68 18.03 7.20
CA GLU A 143 5.81 18.25 8.10
C GLU A 143 6.67 16.98 8.26
N ARG A 144 6.03 15.79 8.17
CA ARG A 144 6.67 14.49 8.39
C ARG A 144 6.02 13.40 7.54
N PHE A 145 6.85 12.50 7.06
CA PHE A 145 6.43 11.27 6.37
C PHE A 145 6.77 10.06 7.24
N GLU A 146 5.78 9.24 7.55
CA GLU A 146 5.93 7.98 8.26
C GLU A 146 5.92 6.85 7.24
N PHE A 147 6.98 6.06 7.19
CA PHE A 147 7.02 4.87 6.32
C PHE A 147 6.02 3.82 6.82
N VAL A 148 5.17 3.36 5.91
CA VAL A 148 4.16 2.32 6.17
C VAL A 148 4.65 0.95 5.72
N ALA A 149 4.92 0.84 4.43
CA ALA A 149 5.32 -0.42 3.81
C ALA A 149 5.98 -0.17 2.45
N ARG A 150 6.75 -1.17 1.99
CA ARG A 150 7.17 -1.29 0.60
C ARG A 150 6.43 -2.46 -0.03
N SER A 151 5.65 -2.19 -1.06
CA SER A 151 4.82 -3.16 -1.74
C SER A 151 5.34 -3.42 -3.15
N ALA A 152 5.59 -4.67 -3.49
CA ALA A 152 5.87 -5.10 -4.86
C ALA A 152 4.58 -5.58 -5.53
N GLY A 153 4.27 -5.03 -6.70
CA GLY A 153 3.00 -5.28 -7.40
C GLY A 153 2.91 -6.68 -8.00
N SER A 154 3.98 -7.16 -8.62
CA SER A 154 3.98 -8.44 -9.35
C SER A 154 5.36 -9.11 -9.28
N ILE A 155 5.71 -9.66 -8.11
CA ILE A 155 7.03 -10.23 -7.80
C ILE A 155 7.45 -11.38 -8.75
N GLY A 156 6.53 -11.95 -9.52
CA GLY A 156 6.81 -13.03 -10.46
C GLY A 156 7.52 -12.58 -11.74
N PHE A 157 7.43 -11.28 -12.12
CA PHE A 157 8.03 -10.81 -13.36
C PHE A 157 8.57 -9.37 -13.32
N THR A 158 8.43 -8.65 -12.23
CA THR A 158 8.98 -7.29 -12.10
C THR A 158 9.60 -7.05 -10.74
N ASN A 159 10.63 -6.19 -10.71
CA ASN A 159 11.22 -5.66 -9.48
C ASN A 159 10.53 -4.38 -9.01
N GLU A 160 9.47 -3.93 -9.70
CA GLU A 160 8.75 -2.73 -9.31
C GLU A 160 8.25 -2.83 -7.87
N ALA A 161 8.59 -1.86 -7.06
CA ALA A 161 8.09 -1.73 -5.71
C ALA A 161 7.79 -0.27 -5.39
N THR A 162 6.69 -0.03 -4.69
CA THR A 162 6.26 1.30 -4.24
C THR A 162 6.38 1.39 -2.73
N SER A 163 7.10 2.42 -2.26
CA SER A 163 7.14 2.78 -0.85
C SER A 163 5.93 3.64 -0.50
N VAL A 164 5.13 3.21 0.48
CA VAL A 164 3.93 3.93 0.93
C VAL A 164 4.22 4.63 2.23
N PHE A 165 3.83 5.90 2.32
CA PHE A 165 4.00 6.75 3.48
C PHE A 165 2.67 7.31 3.97
N LEU A 166 2.56 7.60 5.28
CA LEU A 166 1.56 8.49 5.86
C LEU A 166 2.13 9.89 6.01
N ALA A 167 1.39 10.90 5.59
CA ALA A 167 1.74 12.31 5.73
C ALA A 167 1.11 12.90 7.01
N HIS A 168 1.91 13.60 7.79
CA HIS A 168 1.50 14.26 9.03
C HIS A 168 1.78 15.77 8.96
N GLY A 169 0.96 16.58 9.66
CA GLY A 169 1.13 18.04 9.67
C GLY A 169 0.84 18.68 8.32
N LEU A 170 -0.33 18.34 7.73
CA LEU A 170 -0.70 18.81 6.39
C LEU A 170 -1.01 20.30 6.37
N SER A 171 -0.37 21.01 5.44
CA SER A 171 -0.64 22.41 5.10
C SER A 171 -0.92 22.56 3.60
N ALA A 172 -1.53 23.70 3.24
CA ALA A 172 -1.82 24.01 1.85
C ALA A 172 -0.61 24.69 1.18
N GLY A 173 -0.29 24.25 0.00
CA GLY A 173 0.65 24.85 -0.95
C GLY A 173 -0.03 25.09 -2.29
N THR A 174 0.73 25.00 -3.37
CA THR A 174 0.22 25.19 -4.75
C THR A 174 0.57 23.96 -5.58
N ALA A 175 -0.47 23.31 -6.11
CA ALA A 175 -0.29 22.19 -7.03
C ALA A 175 0.43 22.62 -8.32
N ARG A 176 1.32 21.79 -8.81
CA ARG A 176 2.06 21.97 -10.07
C ARG A 176 2.28 20.62 -10.72
N PRO A 177 1.21 19.97 -11.22
CA PRO A 177 1.34 18.67 -11.88
C PRO A 177 2.27 18.78 -13.08
N ASP A 178 2.93 17.69 -13.41
CA ASP A 178 3.82 17.59 -14.55
C ASP A 178 3.07 17.83 -15.88
N SER A 179 3.83 18.28 -16.89
CA SER A 179 3.27 18.51 -18.22
C SER A 179 2.70 17.22 -18.81
N GLY A 180 1.39 17.23 -19.09
CA GLY A 180 0.65 16.08 -19.59
C GLY A 180 -0.03 15.23 -18.52
N GLU A 181 0.05 15.61 -17.26
CA GLU A 181 -0.71 15.01 -16.17
C GLU A 181 -2.03 15.76 -15.97
N PHE A 182 -3.12 15.01 -16.06
CA PHE A 182 -4.49 15.52 -15.88
C PHE A 182 -5.11 14.78 -14.71
N VAL A 183 -5.09 15.41 -13.54
CA VAL A 183 -5.59 14.84 -12.28
C VAL A 183 -6.58 15.77 -11.61
N ASP A 184 -7.61 15.20 -10.98
CA ASP A 184 -8.50 15.89 -10.06
C ASP A 184 -8.17 15.44 -8.62
N VAL A 185 -8.10 16.39 -7.69
CA VAL A 185 -7.94 16.08 -6.26
C VAL A 185 -9.30 15.90 -5.61
N VAL A 186 -9.50 14.77 -4.94
CA VAL A 186 -10.74 14.46 -4.22
C VAL A 186 -10.45 14.02 -2.80
N TRP A 187 -11.36 14.34 -1.86
CA TRP A 187 -11.28 13.94 -0.47
C TRP A 187 -12.43 13.00 -0.13
N LEU A 188 -12.14 11.76 0.24
CA LEU A 188 -13.14 10.75 0.59
C LEU A 188 -12.91 10.24 2.01
N PRO A 189 -13.98 9.89 2.77
CA PRO A 189 -13.82 9.21 4.04
C PRO A 189 -12.96 7.94 3.87
N VAL A 190 -11.97 7.74 4.74
CA VAL A 190 -11.09 6.57 4.67
C VAL A 190 -11.88 5.25 4.65
N ARG A 191 -12.95 5.18 5.44
CA ARG A 191 -13.82 3.99 5.51
C ARG A 191 -14.57 3.71 4.20
N ASP A 192 -14.92 4.76 3.46
CA ASP A 192 -15.56 4.62 2.14
C ASP A 192 -14.55 4.11 1.10
N VAL A 193 -13.30 4.59 1.16
CA VAL A 193 -12.19 4.09 0.32
C VAL A 193 -11.99 2.60 0.55
N LEU A 194 -11.96 2.13 1.80
CA LEU A 194 -11.84 0.70 2.11
C LEU A 194 -13.06 -0.11 1.67
N SER A 195 -14.25 0.45 1.80
CA SER A 195 -15.49 -0.20 1.32
C SER A 195 -15.48 -0.33 -0.20
N ALA A 196 -15.02 0.70 -0.92
CA ALA A 196 -14.85 0.68 -2.37
C ALA A 196 -13.78 -0.32 -2.81
N ALA A 197 -12.69 -0.47 -2.05
CA ALA A 197 -11.67 -1.49 -2.31
C ALA A 197 -12.25 -2.91 -2.16
N ARG A 198 -13.00 -3.19 -1.09
CA ARG A 198 -13.68 -4.49 -0.90
C ARG A 198 -14.70 -4.79 -1.99
N ALA A 199 -15.33 -3.77 -2.54
CA ALA A 199 -16.25 -3.89 -3.67
C ALA A 199 -15.55 -4.00 -5.04
N GLY A 200 -14.21 -3.96 -5.10
CA GLY A 200 -13.42 -4.02 -6.34
C GLY A 200 -13.46 -2.73 -7.19
N LEU A 201 -13.97 -1.64 -6.65
CA LEU A 201 -14.02 -0.33 -7.33
C LEU A 201 -12.66 0.37 -7.30
N ILE A 202 -11.99 0.35 -6.14
CA ILE A 202 -10.59 0.78 -5.97
C ILE A 202 -9.71 -0.47 -5.95
N GLN A 203 -8.79 -0.57 -6.91
CA GLN A 203 -7.93 -1.74 -7.10
C GLN A 203 -6.44 -1.40 -6.95
N ASP A 204 -6.13 -0.13 -6.76
CA ASP A 204 -4.76 0.30 -6.59
C ASP A 204 -4.19 -0.12 -5.22
N GLY A 205 -3.19 -0.99 -5.24
CA GLY A 205 -2.63 -1.61 -4.03
C GLY A 205 -2.04 -0.60 -3.05
N LYS A 206 -1.34 0.43 -3.54
CA LYS A 206 -0.75 1.47 -2.67
C LYS A 206 -1.84 2.27 -1.93
N THR A 207 -2.97 2.53 -2.58
CA THR A 207 -4.13 3.21 -2.00
C THR A 207 -4.79 2.36 -0.91
N ILE A 208 -4.95 1.06 -1.16
CA ILE A 208 -5.50 0.12 -0.18
C ILE A 208 -4.58 0.03 1.05
N ILE A 209 -3.26 -0.09 0.85
CA ILE A 209 -2.27 -0.11 1.94
C ILE A 209 -2.33 1.18 2.77
N GLY A 210 -2.36 2.35 2.11
CA GLY A 210 -2.47 3.63 2.78
C GLY A 210 -3.74 3.77 3.60
N ALA A 211 -4.87 3.34 3.07
CA ALA A 211 -6.16 3.38 3.77
C ALA A 211 -6.20 2.44 4.99
N LEU A 212 -5.63 1.24 4.88
CA LEU A 212 -5.48 0.31 6.01
C LEU A 212 -4.59 0.89 7.10
N ALA A 213 -3.45 1.48 6.72
CA ALA A 213 -2.54 2.14 7.65
C ALA A 213 -3.20 3.33 8.37
N ALA A 214 -4.02 4.11 7.65
CA ALA A 214 -4.76 5.22 8.26
C ALA A 214 -5.74 4.74 9.33
N VAL A 215 -6.43 3.63 9.11
CA VAL A 215 -7.31 3.02 10.13
C VAL A 215 -6.51 2.49 11.32
N GLU A 216 -5.39 1.83 11.08
CA GLU A 216 -4.51 1.30 12.13
C GLU A 216 -3.95 2.39 13.05
N ARG A 217 -3.82 3.64 12.55
CA ARG A 217 -3.36 4.81 13.31
C ARG A 217 -4.48 5.73 13.77
N ASP A 218 -5.73 5.24 13.80
CA ASP A 218 -6.90 6.01 14.22
C ASP A 218 -7.09 7.36 13.50
N LEU A 219 -6.72 7.43 12.21
CA LEU A 219 -6.88 8.61 11.36
C LEU A 219 -8.20 8.59 10.56
N ALA A 220 -9.06 7.57 10.73
CA ALA A 220 -10.24 7.29 9.89
C ALA A 220 -11.57 7.63 10.56
#